data_03bb90d69ce6b0a9121b79750f47081f
#
_entry.id   03bb90d69ce6b0a9121b79750f47081f
#
_cell.length_a   1.000
_cell.length_b   1.000
_cell.length_c   1.000
_cell.angle_alpha   90.00
_cell.angle_beta   90.00
_cell.angle_gamma   90.00
#
_symmetry.space_group_name_H-M   'P 1'
#
loop_
_entity.id
_entity.type
_entity.pdbx_description
1 polymer ?
#
loop_
_entity_poly.entity_id
_entity_poly.type
_entity_poly.pdbx_seq_one_letter_code
_entity_poly.pdbx_strand_id
1 'polypeptide(L)'
;MLTEGGYKIYCVSNSIRSTVEVCLRGMGVIQYFSGIISNEDTAAPKPSPEPYLTLFRGHRLQAEECLIVEDSPFGIESATKSGGKVLAVKDCSEVTLEKIWEYTVKYRS
;
A
#
# COMPACT_ATOMS: atom_id res chain seq x y z
N MET A 1 7.33 2.79 15.34
CA MET A 1 6.80 2.21 14.08
C MET A 1 5.39 2.71 13.83
N LEU A 2 4.96 2.70 12.58
CA LEU A 2 3.62 3.19 12.20
C LEU A 2 2.50 2.43 12.93
N THR A 3 2.66 1.12 13.11
CA THR A 3 1.65 0.32 13.81
C THR A 3 1.47 0.74 15.27
N GLU A 4 2.52 1.19 15.92
CA GLU A 4 2.46 1.65 17.31
C GLU A 4 1.74 2.99 17.45
N GLY A 5 1.69 3.78 16.36
CA GLY A 5 0.97 5.03 16.34
C GLY A 5 -0.50 4.89 15.93
N GLY A 6 -1.02 3.68 15.89
CA GLY A 6 -2.40 3.43 15.49
C GLY A 6 -2.60 3.29 13.98
N TYR A 7 -1.54 3.29 13.22
CA TYR A 7 -1.59 3.10 11.77
C TYR A 7 -1.58 1.61 11.44
N LYS A 8 -2.30 1.24 10.39
CA LYS A 8 -2.31 -0.12 9.87
C LYS A 8 -1.57 -0.15 8.54
N ILE A 9 -0.87 -1.25 8.28
CA ILE A 9 -0.05 -1.41 7.08
C ILE A 9 -0.63 -2.52 6.23
N TYR A 10 -0.76 -2.26 4.93
CA TYR A 10 -1.29 -3.22 3.96
C TYR A 10 -0.34 -3.33 2.78
N CYS A 11 -0.33 -4.48 2.13
CA CYS A 11 0.41 -4.69 0.89
C CYS A 11 -0.58 -4.91 -0.25
N VAL A 12 -0.42 -4.16 -1.35
CA VAL A 12 -1.24 -4.31 -2.55
C VAL A 12 -0.31 -4.58 -3.73
N SER A 13 -0.40 -5.76 -4.32
CA SER A 13 0.56 -6.23 -5.32
C SER A 13 -0.15 -6.87 -6.52
N ASN A 14 0.49 -6.77 -7.70
CA ASN A 14 0.06 -7.52 -8.88
C ASN A 14 0.58 -8.96 -8.89
N SER A 15 1.40 -9.34 -7.91
CA SER A 15 1.92 -10.69 -7.79
C SER A 15 0.91 -11.62 -7.12
N ILE A 16 1.11 -12.92 -7.27
CA ILE A 16 0.27 -13.90 -6.57
C ILE A 16 0.57 -13.86 -5.06
N ARG A 17 -0.42 -14.25 -4.27
CA ARG A 17 -0.33 -14.15 -2.80
C ARG A 17 0.89 -14.87 -2.23
N SER A 18 1.16 -16.09 -2.69
CA SER A 18 2.29 -16.85 -2.18
C SER A 18 3.63 -16.14 -2.39
N THR A 19 3.80 -15.49 -3.54
CA THR A 19 5.01 -14.72 -3.82
C THR A 19 5.12 -13.53 -2.87
N VAL A 20 4.02 -12.81 -2.65
CA VAL A 20 4.00 -11.68 -1.73
C VAL A 20 4.38 -12.12 -0.32
N GLU A 21 3.79 -13.21 0.15
CA GLU A 21 4.05 -13.73 1.50
C GLU A 21 5.51 -14.15 1.65
N VAL A 22 6.08 -14.84 0.65
CA VAL A 22 7.49 -15.25 0.70
C VAL A 22 8.39 -14.02 0.79
N CYS A 23 8.12 -12.99 0.00
CA CYS A 23 8.91 -11.77 0.03
C CYS A 23 8.83 -11.07 1.38
N LEU A 24 7.62 -10.92 1.93
CA LEU A 24 7.44 -10.23 3.21
C LEU A 24 8.06 -11.02 4.37
N ARG A 25 7.98 -12.35 4.34
CA ARG A 25 8.63 -13.20 5.33
C ARG A 25 10.15 -13.13 5.21
N GLY A 26 10.65 -13.14 3.99
CA GLY A 26 12.09 -13.01 3.75
C GLY A 26 12.66 -11.70 4.25
N MET A 27 11.85 -10.63 4.22
CA MET A 27 12.23 -9.33 4.76
C MET A 27 12.00 -9.23 6.27
N GLY A 28 11.34 -10.20 6.88
CA GLY A 28 11.06 -10.20 8.31
C GLY A 28 10.00 -9.20 8.74
N VAL A 29 9.10 -8.81 7.84
CA VAL A 29 8.12 -7.75 8.13
C VAL A 29 6.66 -8.17 7.99
N ILE A 30 6.40 -9.44 7.61
CA ILE A 30 5.03 -9.88 7.34
C ILE A 30 4.12 -9.71 8.56
N GLN A 31 4.65 -9.84 9.76
CA GLN A 31 3.87 -9.72 10.99
C GLN A 31 3.31 -8.32 11.22
N TYR A 32 3.84 -7.31 10.52
CA TYR A 32 3.39 -5.93 10.67
C TYR A 32 2.25 -5.57 9.73
N PHE A 33 1.92 -6.46 8.78
CA PHE A 33 0.89 -6.18 7.79
C PHE A 33 -0.47 -6.64 8.27
N SER A 34 -1.43 -5.75 8.20
CA SER A 34 -2.82 -6.04 8.59
C SER A 34 -3.60 -6.73 7.47
N GLY A 35 -3.12 -6.64 6.25
CA GLY A 35 -3.76 -7.31 5.12
C GLY A 35 -2.90 -7.27 3.87
N ILE A 36 -3.18 -8.20 2.96
CA ILE A 36 -2.50 -8.33 1.69
C ILE A 36 -3.55 -8.46 0.60
N ILE A 37 -3.43 -7.62 -0.45
CA ILE A 37 -4.21 -7.75 -1.67
C ILE A 37 -3.26 -8.22 -2.75
N SER A 38 -3.52 -9.40 -3.30
CA SER A 38 -2.73 -9.98 -4.38
C SER A 38 -3.52 -9.91 -5.70
N ASN A 39 -2.92 -10.38 -6.78
CA ASN A 39 -3.62 -10.44 -8.05
C ASN A 39 -4.81 -11.41 -8.01
N GLU A 40 -4.85 -12.30 -7.03
CA GLU A 40 -5.94 -13.26 -6.86
C GLU A 40 -7.18 -12.63 -6.21
N ASP A 41 -7.02 -11.48 -5.58
CA ASP A 41 -8.08 -10.82 -4.81
C ASP A 41 -8.84 -9.77 -5.60
N THR A 42 -8.42 -9.48 -6.83
CA THR A 42 -9.00 -8.41 -7.63
C THR A 42 -9.25 -8.90 -9.07
N ALA A 43 -10.30 -8.38 -9.69
CA ALA A 43 -10.63 -8.71 -11.07
C ALA A 43 -9.74 -8.01 -12.09
N ALA A 44 -9.15 -6.89 -11.71
CA ALA A 44 -8.30 -6.10 -12.61
C ALA A 44 -7.04 -5.66 -11.89
N PRO A 45 -5.85 -5.88 -12.51
CA PRO A 45 -4.59 -5.48 -11.91
C PRO A 45 -4.33 -3.98 -12.09
N LYS A 46 -3.29 -3.47 -11.39
CA LYS A 46 -2.78 -2.14 -11.70
C LYS A 46 -2.45 -2.05 -13.20
N PRO A 47 -2.73 -0.99 -13.88
CA PRO A 47 -3.04 0.37 -13.41
C PRO A 47 -4.50 0.64 -13.03
N SER A 48 -5.38 -0.36 -13.08
CA SER A 48 -6.74 -0.19 -12.59
C SER A 48 -6.74 0.17 -11.10
N PRO A 49 -7.68 0.99 -10.62
CA PRO A 49 -7.80 1.27 -9.19
C PRO A 49 -8.37 0.10 -8.39
N GLU A 50 -8.85 -0.95 -9.03
CA GLU A 50 -9.51 -2.07 -8.38
C GLU A 50 -8.73 -2.70 -7.23
N PRO A 51 -7.41 -2.93 -7.32
CA PRO A 51 -6.70 -3.50 -6.18
C PRO A 51 -6.84 -2.66 -4.91
N TYR A 52 -6.73 -1.34 -5.03
CA TYR A 52 -6.89 -0.44 -3.88
C TYR A 52 -8.33 -0.33 -3.43
N LEU A 53 -9.28 -0.29 -4.38
CA LEU A 53 -10.69 -0.24 -4.04
C LEU A 53 -11.12 -1.53 -3.32
N THR A 54 -10.57 -2.67 -3.72
CA THR A 54 -10.81 -3.94 -3.04
C THR A 54 -10.33 -3.88 -1.60
N LEU A 55 -9.13 -3.32 -1.37
CA LEU A 55 -8.60 -3.13 -0.03
C LEU A 55 -9.52 -2.23 0.80
N PHE A 56 -9.92 -1.09 0.25
CA PHE A 56 -10.75 -0.12 0.98
C PHE A 56 -12.09 -0.74 1.39
N ARG A 57 -12.74 -1.44 0.47
CA ARG A 57 -14.02 -2.11 0.76
C ARG A 57 -13.86 -3.22 1.79
N GLY A 58 -12.83 -4.03 1.64
CA GLY A 58 -12.61 -5.18 2.52
C GLY A 58 -12.27 -4.80 3.95
N HIS A 59 -11.63 -3.67 4.15
CA HIS A 59 -11.18 -3.21 5.46
C HIS A 59 -11.91 -1.95 5.94
N ARG A 60 -12.94 -1.53 5.23
CA ARG A 60 -13.78 -0.36 5.57
C ARG A 60 -12.95 0.91 5.71
N LEU A 61 -12.03 1.12 4.77
CA LEU A 61 -11.15 2.29 4.75
C LEU A 61 -11.71 3.36 3.81
N GLN A 62 -11.52 4.62 4.20
CA GLN A 62 -11.77 5.75 3.31
C GLN A 62 -10.50 6.04 2.54
N ALA A 63 -10.62 6.31 1.23
CA ALA A 63 -9.45 6.55 0.40
C ALA A 63 -8.60 7.71 0.94
N GLU A 64 -9.24 8.78 1.38
CA GLU A 64 -8.54 9.95 1.89
C GLU A 64 -7.81 9.73 3.21
N GLU A 65 -8.07 8.61 3.89
CA GLU A 65 -7.35 8.23 5.10
C GLU A 65 -6.08 7.43 4.80
N CYS A 66 -5.89 7.03 3.55
CA CYS A 66 -4.83 6.11 3.17
C CYS A 66 -3.68 6.84 2.50
N LEU A 67 -2.46 6.54 2.95
CA LEU A 67 -1.24 6.95 2.27
C LEU A 67 -0.74 5.75 1.48
N ILE A 68 -0.60 5.93 0.17
CA ILE A 68 -0.15 4.87 -0.74
C ILE A 68 1.25 5.19 -1.24
N VAL A 69 2.18 4.25 -1.05
CA VAL A 69 3.55 4.39 -1.51
C VAL A 69 3.72 3.48 -2.73
N GLU A 70 4.08 4.09 -3.87
CA GLU A 70 4.25 3.36 -5.14
C GLU A 70 5.52 3.81 -5.86
N ASP A 71 6.17 2.86 -6.52
CA ASP A 71 7.42 3.10 -7.23
C ASP A 71 7.31 2.90 -8.76
N SER A 72 6.19 2.41 -9.25
CA SER A 72 6.01 2.16 -10.69
C SER A 72 4.92 3.06 -11.28
N PRO A 73 5.01 3.39 -12.58
CA PRO A 73 3.98 4.20 -13.25
C PRO A 73 2.59 3.58 -13.14
N PHE A 74 2.47 2.28 -13.32
CA PHE A 74 1.17 1.59 -13.23
C PHE A 74 0.61 1.63 -11.82
N GLY A 75 1.47 1.46 -10.81
CA GLY A 75 1.06 1.54 -9.42
C GLY A 75 0.63 2.95 -9.03
N ILE A 76 1.35 3.95 -9.48
CA ILE A 76 1.03 5.36 -9.23
C ILE A 76 -0.32 5.71 -9.86
N GLU A 77 -0.57 5.28 -11.10
CA GLU A 77 -1.85 5.52 -11.75
C GLU A 77 -2.99 4.85 -11.00
N SER A 78 -2.82 3.58 -10.61
CA SER A 78 -3.80 2.83 -9.83
C SER A 78 -4.15 3.55 -8.53
N ALA A 79 -3.13 3.94 -7.78
CA ALA A 79 -3.28 4.62 -6.50
C ALA A 79 -3.96 5.98 -6.66
N THR A 80 -3.58 6.74 -7.67
CA THR A 80 -4.17 8.04 -7.95
C THR A 80 -5.65 7.91 -8.27
N LYS A 81 -6.01 6.95 -9.11
CA LYS A 81 -7.41 6.71 -9.48
C LYS A 81 -8.25 6.22 -8.31
N SER A 82 -7.63 5.60 -7.31
CA SER A 82 -8.34 5.10 -6.12
C SER A 82 -8.80 6.23 -5.19
N GLY A 83 -8.18 7.39 -5.30
CA GLY A 83 -8.49 8.54 -4.45
C GLY A 83 -7.61 8.63 -3.20
N GLY A 84 -6.70 7.69 -3.00
CA GLY A 84 -5.76 7.73 -1.88
C GLY A 84 -4.70 8.81 -2.05
N LYS A 85 -4.02 9.14 -0.96
CA LYS A 85 -2.88 10.04 -0.99
C LYS A 85 -1.65 9.26 -1.45
N VAL A 86 -1.00 9.72 -2.51
CA VAL A 86 0.09 8.96 -3.14
C VAL A 86 1.44 9.59 -2.85
N LEU A 87 2.37 8.76 -2.35
CA LEU A 87 3.77 9.09 -2.23
C LEU A 87 4.52 8.30 -3.30
N ALA A 88 4.91 8.98 -4.37
CA ALA A 88 5.66 8.36 -5.46
C ALA A 88 7.14 8.33 -5.10
N VAL A 89 7.77 7.17 -5.24
CA VAL A 89 9.20 7.00 -5.00
C VAL A 89 9.83 6.36 -6.23
N LYS A 90 11.15 6.50 -6.38
CA LYS A 90 11.86 5.93 -7.54
C LYS A 90 11.97 4.42 -7.44
N ASP A 91 12.21 3.93 -6.22
CA ASP A 91 12.29 2.50 -5.95
C ASP A 91 12.11 2.26 -4.45
N CYS A 92 12.13 1.00 -4.07
CA CYS A 92 11.91 0.60 -2.68
C CYS A 92 12.93 1.20 -1.69
N SER A 93 14.14 1.53 -2.17
CA SER A 93 15.18 2.05 -1.30
C SER A 93 14.86 3.44 -0.76
N GLU A 94 13.95 4.18 -1.42
CA GLU A 94 13.50 5.48 -0.95
C GLU A 94 12.46 5.38 0.15
N VAL A 95 11.92 4.18 0.39
CA VAL A 95 10.85 4.00 1.37
C VAL A 95 11.49 3.83 2.74
N THR A 96 11.44 4.88 3.55
CA THR A 96 11.92 4.86 4.93
C THR A 96 10.79 5.28 5.86
N LEU A 97 10.86 4.85 7.11
CA LEU A 97 9.88 5.26 8.12
C LEU A 97 9.88 6.76 8.29
N GLU A 98 11.06 7.37 8.26
CA GLU A 98 11.21 8.81 8.38
C GLU A 98 10.47 9.55 7.26
N LYS A 99 10.64 9.10 6.02
CA LYS A 99 10.00 9.71 4.87
C LYS A 99 8.48 9.57 4.92
N ILE A 100 8.00 8.40 5.28
CA ILE A 100 6.58 8.15 5.45
C ILE A 100 6.01 9.01 6.56
N TRP A 101 6.71 9.11 7.68
CA TRP A 101 6.30 9.91 8.82
C TRP A 101 6.20 11.39 8.46
N GLU A 102 7.20 11.92 7.78
CA GLU A 102 7.20 13.32 7.33
C GLU A 102 5.97 13.61 6.46
N TYR A 103 5.69 12.73 5.51
CA TYR A 103 4.55 12.90 4.63
C TYR A 103 3.24 12.84 5.41
N THR A 104 3.12 11.89 6.32
CA THR A 104 1.93 11.72 7.14
C THR A 104 1.65 12.96 7.99
N VAL A 105 2.67 13.48 8.64
CA VAL A 105 2.55 14.70 9.46
C VAL A 105 2.12 15.90 8.60
N LYS A 106 2.73 16.05 7.42
CA LYS A 106 2.44 17.16 6.53
C LYS A 106 0.98 17.18 6.04
N TYR A 107 0.40 16.00 5.78
CA TYR A 107 -0.94 15.90 5.20
C TYR A 107 -2.01 15.46 6.19
N ARG A 108 -1.64 15.30 7.43
CA ARG A 108 -2.58 14.96 8.50
C ARG A 108 -3.28 16.24 8.95
N SER A 109 -4.53 16.32 8.69
CA SER A 109 -5.32 17.48 9.08
C SER A 109 -6.34 17.11 10.14
#